data_79baadcb52ce3bda07c56b425c724a34
#
_entry.id   79baadcb52ce3bda07c56b425c724a34
#
_cell.length_a   1.000
_cell.length_b   1.000
_cell.length_c   1.000
_cell.angle_alpha   90.00
_cell.angle_beta   90.00
_cell.angle_gamma   90.00
#
_symmetry.space_group_name_H-M   'P 1'
#
loop_
_entity.id
_entity.type
_entity.pdbx_description
1 polymer ?
#
loop_
_entity_poly.entity_id
_entity_poly.type
_entity_poly.pdbx_seq_one_letter_code
_entity_poly.pdbx_strand_id
1 'polypeptide(L)'
;TIKNYIGENGQCQESGRDQDHVMFGLGNLAEACETAYNQGDEKMYAALDNRLLTGYEYTAKYNLGESVPFTTWTDISGRYCNWQTISDKLRGVFRPIYEIVYNHYVTRKGLDMPYTRRVLSKMSVEGASKWCDGPGYGTLFFRTDMDDDYIRYADPFVGTSDNGHTFPGACVPFGFIQASPETGNDEWKYCSGYNFADDS
;
A
#
# COMPACT_ATOMS: atom_id res chain seq x y z
N THR A 1 -9.68 -4.98 -17.57
CA THR A 1 -10.08 -5.18 -16.15
C THR A 1 -10.42 -3.86 -15.47
N ILE A 2 -9.57 -2.83 -15.54
CA ILE A 2 -9.82 -1.53 -14.89
C ILE A 2 -11.18 -0.93 -15.31
N LYS A 3 -11.48 -0.86 -16.60
CA LYS A 3 -12.76 -0.31 -17.11
C LYS A 3 -14.00 -1.06 -16.64
N ASN A 4 -13.85 -2.34 -16.27
CA ASN A 4 -14.97 -3.15 -15.78
C ASN A 4 -15.17 -2.97 -14.27
N TYR A 5 -14.17 -2.44 -13.56
CA TYR A 5 -14.25 -2.21 -12.13
C TYR A 5 -14.48 -0.73 -11.78
N ILE A 6 -13.90 0.20 -12.55
CA ILE A 6 -13.98 1.65 -12.31
C ILE A 6 -14.63 2.35 -13.50
N GLY A 7 -15.76 2.98 -13.26
CA GLY A 7 -16.47 3.82 -14.20
C GLY A 7 -15.73 5.12 -14.54
N GLU A 8 -16.22 5.86 -15.53
CA GLU A 8 -15.56 7.10 -15.99
C GLU A 8 -15.51 8.19 -14.92
N ASN A 9 -16.49 8.23 -14.05
CA ASN A 9 -16.56 9.16 -12.93
C ASN A 9 -15.81 8.69 -11.68
N GLY A 10 -15.14 7.53 -11.72
CA GLY A 10 -14.44 6.94 -10.58
C GLY A 10 -15.27 6.00 -9.72
N GLN A 11 -16.58 5.90 -9.94
CA GLN A 11 -17.42 4.95 -9.22
C GLN A 11 -16.95 3.52 -9.47
N CYS A 12 -16.72 2.76 -8.40
CA CYS A 12 -16.36 1.35 -8.50
C CYS A 12 -17.59 0.44 -8.54
N GLN A 13 -17.44 -0.73 -9.15
CA GLN A 13 -18.47 -1.76 -9.23
C GLN A 13 -19.11 -2.07 -7.87
N GLU A 14 -18.31 -2.13 -6.82
CA GLU A 14 -18.73 -2.47 -5.46
C GLU A 14 -19.29 -1.29 -4.65
N SER A 15 -19.39 -0.08 -5.24
CA SER A 15 -19.80 1.14 -4.52
C SER A 15 -21.19 1.05 -3.89
N GLY A 16 -22.09 0.24 -4.45
CA GLY A 16 -23.40 -0.02 -3.89
C GLY A 16 -23.44 -1.15 -2.86
N ARG A 17 -22.38 -1.95 -2.75
CA ARG A 17 -22.28 -3.07 -1.82
C ARG A 17 -21.79 -2.66 -0.43
N ASP A 18 -20.57 -2.21 -0.32
CA ASP A 18 -19.95 -1.63 0.87
C ASP A 18 -18.59 -1.02 0.53
N GLN A 19 -18.08 -0.15 1.42
CA GLN A 19 -16.84 0.58 1.17
C GLN A 19 -15.58 -0.26 1.38
N ASP A 20 -15.67 -1.35 2.13
CA ASP A 20 -14.54 -2.26 2.36
C ASP A 20 -14.18 -3.02 1.08
N HIS A 21 -15.18 -3.55 0.36
CA HIS A 21 -14.95 -4.22 -0.92
C HIS A 21 -14.53 -3.27 -2.03
N VAL A 22 -15.00 -2.01 -1.99
CA VAL A 22 -14.49 -0.98 -2.91
C VAL A 22 -12.98 -0.80 -2.72
N MET A 23 -12.54 -0.58 -1.49
CA MET A 23 -11.13 -0.38 -1.18
C MET A 23 -10.30 -1.64 -1.44
N PHE A 24 -10.85 -2.82 -1.16
CA PHE A 24 -10.21 -4.09 -1.50
C PHE A 24 -9.91 -4.22 -2.99
N GLY A 25 -10.88 -3.96 -3.85
CA GLY A 25 -10.69 -4.03 -5.30
C GLY A 25 -9.71 -2.97 -5.82
N LEU A 26 -9.76 -1.74 -5.27
CA LEU A 26 -8.80 -0.69 -5.61
C LEU A 26 -7.38 -1.06 -5.19
N GLY A 27 -7.19 -1.61 -3.99
CA GLY A 27 -5.90 -2.07 -3.50
C GLY A 27 -5.28 -3.14 -4.40
N ASN A 28 -6.05 -4.16 -4.75
CA ASN A 28 -5.60 -5.22 -5.67
C ASN A 28 -5.19 -4.67 -7.06
N LEU A 29 -5.94 -3.69 -7.58
CA LEU A 29 -5.57 -3.04 -8.84
C LEU A 29 -4.29 -2.23 -8.72
N ALA A 30 -4.09 -1.53 -7.59
CA ALA A 30 -2.88 -0.76 -7.33
C ALA A 30 -1.64 -1.68 -7.24
N GLU A 31 -1.75 -2.79 -6.52
CA GLU A 31 -0.67 -3.78 -6.41
C GLU A 31 -0.33 -4.41 -7.76
N ALA A 32 -1.34 -4.71 -8.59
CA ALA A 32 -1.10 -5.20 -9.95
C ALA A 32 -0.39 -4.15 -10.81
N CYS A 33 -0.77 -2.87 -10.69
CA CYS A 33 -0.12 -1.77 -11.39
C CYS A 33 1.32 -1.57 -10.93
N GLU A 34 1.58 -1.63 -9.63
CA GLU A 34 2.93 -1.49 -9.08
C GLU A 34 3.83 -2.68 -9.46
N THR A 35 3.28 -3.88 -9.46
CA THR A 35 3.99 -5.07 -9.94
C THR A 35 4.41 -4.91 -11.39
N ALA A 36 3.53 -4.44 -12.27
CA ALA A 36 3.85 -4.17 -13.67
C ALA A 36 4.88 -3.05 -13.81
N TYR A 37 4.72 -1.96 -13.03
CA TYR A 37 5.65 -0.84 -13.01
C TYR A 37 7.07 -1.27 -12.63
N ASN A 38 7.22 -2.09 -11.61
CA ASN A 38 8.51 -2.61 -11.16
C ASN A 38 9.17 -3.55 -12.20
N GLN A 39 8.37 -4.03 -13.16
CA GLN A 39 8.85 -4.81 -14.32
C GLN A 39 9.06 -3.95 -15.58
N GLY A 40 8.95 -2.64 -15.46
CA GLY A 40 9.16 -1.68 -16.56
C GLY A 40 7.92 -1.38 -17.39
N ASP A 41 6.72 -1.81 -16.99
CA ASP A 41 5.46 -1.49 -17.70
C ASP A 41 4.60 -0.48 -16.91
N GLU A 42 4.65 0.77 -17.32
CA GLU A 42 3.84 1.85 -16.75
C GLU A 42 2.40 1.92 -17.29
N LYS A 43 2.06 1.15 -18.32
CA LYS A 43 0.78 1.27 -19.03
C LYS A 43 -0.43 0.96 -18.18
N MET A 44 -0.28 0.11 -17.17
CA MET A 44 -1.38 -0.22 -16.27
C MET A 44 -1.82 0.97 -15.42
N TYR A 45 -0.88 1.73 -14.87
CA TYR A 45 -1.19 2.96 -14.14
C TYR A 45 -1.81 4.03 -15.04
N ALA A 46 -1.27 4.22 -16.25
CA ALA A 46 -1.76 5.20 -17.21
C ALA A 46 -3.06 4.79 -17.92
N ALA A 47 -3.54 3.57 -17.72
CA ALA A 47 -4.68 3.02 -18.45
C ALA A 47 -5.94 3.89 -18.32
N LEU A 48 -6.61 4.14 -19.46
CA LEU A 48 -7.86 4.90 -19.53
C LEU A 48 -7.76 6.28 -18.88
N ASP A 49 -6.69 6.99 -19.18
CA ASP A 49 -6.41 8.33 -18.65
C ASP A 49 -6.38 8.33 -17.12
N ASN A 50 -5.50 7.50 -16.55
CA ASN A 50 -5.32 7.35 -15.10
C ASN A 50 -6.62 6.97 -14.35
N ARG A 51 -7.41 6.06 -14.91
CA ARG A 51 -8.70 5.65 -14.33
C ARG A 51 -8.58 5.16 -12.88
N LEU A 52 -7.45 4.56 -12.52
CA LEU A 52 -7.21 4.13 -11.14
C LEU A 52 -7.15 5.32 -10.18
N LEU A 53 -6.45 6.40 -10.54
CA LEU A 53 -6.44 7.66 -9.77
C LEU A 53 -7.87 8.17 -9.55
N THR A 54 -8.67 8.22 -10.62
CA THR A 54 -10.07 8.69 -10.53
C THR A 54 -10.89 7.84 -9.56
N GLY A 55 -10.69 6.52 -9.56
CA GLY A 55 -11.35 5.60 -8.63
C GLY A 55 -10.96 5.83 -7.17
N TYR A 56 -9.67 6.08 -6.93
CA TYR A 56 -9.19 6.42 -5.58
C TYR A 56 -9.73 7.75 -5.08
N GLU A 57 -9.72 8.80 -5.90
CA GLU A 57 -10.23 10.12 -5.53
C GLU A 57 -11.73 10.10 -5.27
N TYR A 58 -12.52 9.41 -6.09
CA TYR A 58 -13.96 9.23 -5.86
C TYR A 58 -14.22 8.51 -4.53
N THR A 59 -13.53 7.40 -4.29
CA THR A 59 -13.69 6.60 -3.08
C THR A 59 -13.21 7.33 -1.83
N ALA A 60 -12.06 7.99 -1.91
CA ALA A 60 -11.53 8.81 -0.83
C ALA A 60 -12.49 9.95 -0.46
N LYS A 61 -13.01 10.68 -1.46
CA LYS A 61 -13.98 11.74 -1.26
C LYS A 61 -15.22 11.26 -0.50
N TYR A 62 -15.81 10.15 -0.94
CA TYR A 62 -16.97 9.57 -0.28
C TYR A 62 -16.68 9.13 1.16
N ASN A 63 -15.56 8.44 1.37
CA ASN A 63 -15.18 7.94 2.69
C ASN A 63 -14.72 9.06 3.66
N LEU A 64 -14.38 10.24 3.16
CA LEU A 64 -14.15 11.45 3.95
C LEU A 64 -15.44 12.16 4.38
N GLY A 65 -16.60 11.67 3.99
CA GLY A 65 -17.91 12.21 4.38
C GLY A 65 -18.57 13.09 3.31
N GLU A 66 -17.95 13.30 2.16
CA GLU A 66 -18.50 14.11 1.08
C GLU A 66 -19.43 13.31 0.16
N SER A 67 -20.32 13.99 -0.55
CA SER A 67 -21.21 13.36 -1.52
C SER A 67 -20.49 13.17 -2.86
N VAL A 68 -20.82 12.08 -3.53
CA VAL A 68 -20.35 11.74 -4.88
C VAL A 68 -21.54 11.34 -5.76
N PRO A 69 -21.48 11.53 -7.07
CA PRO A 69 -22.51 11.04 -7.99
C PRO A 69 -22.54 9.50 -7.98
N PHE A 70 -23.72 8.91 -7.99
CA PHE A 70 -23.89 7.47 -8.06
C PHE A 70 -24.90 7.11 -9.14
N THR A 71 -24.57 6.07 -9.89
CA THR A 71 -25.47 5.45 -10.88
C THR A 71 -25.55 3.95 -10.62
N THR A 72 -26.73 3.35 -10.84
CA THR A 72 -26.89 1.91 -10.71
C THR A 72 -25.89 1.19 -11.62
N TRP A 73 -25.06 0.36 -11.03
CA TRP A 73 -24.10 -0.46 -11.78
C TRP A 73 -24.75 -1.75 -12.23
N THR A 74 -24.53 -2.11 -13.48
CA THR A 74 -24.91 -3.42 -14.01
C THR A 74 -23.67 -4.09 -14.57
N ASP A 75 -23.23 -5.15 -13.94
CA ASP A 75 -22.11 -5.95 -14.41
C ASP A 75 -22.57 -7.07 -15.35
N ILE A 76 -21.61 -7.62 -16.09
CA ILE A 76 -21.88 -8.68 -17.09
C ILE A 76 -22.40 -9.98 -16.43
N SER A 77 -22.08 -10.24 -15.16
CA SER A 77 -22.53 -11.44 -14.43
C SER A 77 -23.94 -11.28 -13.85
N GLY A 78 -24.45 -10.05 -13.75
CA GLY A 78 -25.71 -9.73 -13.08
C GLY A 78 -25.69 -9.90 -11.56
N ARG A 79 -24.54 -10.18 -10.95
CA ARG A 79 -24.41 -10.38 -9.50
C ARG A 79 -24.26 -9.08 -8.72
N TYR A 80 -23.56 -8.10 -9.29
CA TYR A 80 -23.21 -6.82 -8.68
C TYR A 80 -23.97 -5.68 -9.36
N CYS A 81 -25.26 -5.78 -9.34
CA CYS A 81 -26.13 -4.84 -10.04
C CYS A 81 -27.35 -4.51 -9.18
N ASN A 82 -28.10 -3.49 -9.66
CA ASN A 82 -29.38 -3.05 -9.09
C ASN A 82 -29.30 -2.35 -7.71
N TRP A 83 -28.12 -2.01 -7.22
CA TRP A 83 -28.03 -1.08 -6.10
C TRP A 83 -28.45 0.31 -6.54
N GLN A 84 -29.43 0.87 -5.88
CA GLN A 84 -30.01 2.17 -6.24
C GLN A 84 -29.28 3.35 -5.59
N THR A 85 -28.43 3.07 -4.59
CA THR A 85 -27.68 4.08 -3.83
C THR A 85 -26.27 3.57 -3.55
N ILE A 86 -25.35 4.50 -3.35
CA ILE A 86 -24.03 4.17 -2.81
C ILE A 86 -24.19 3.68 -1.36
N SER A 87 -23.46 2.63 -1.01
CA SER A 87 -23.52 2.06 0.34
C SER A 87 -22.69 2.87 1.33
N ASP A 88 -23.25 3.15 2.49
CA ASP A 88 -22.58 3.77 3.64
C ASP A 88 -21.95 2.74 4.59
N LYS A 89 -22.14 1.45 4.33
CA LYS A 89 -21.57 0.38 5.13
C LYS A 89 -20.04 0.46 5.11
N LEU A 90 -19.44 0.54 6.30
CA LEU A 90 -18.00 0.71 6.51
C LEU A 90 -17.42 2.01 5.93
N ARG A 91 -18.28 3.03 5.69
CA ARG A 91 -17.83 4.34 5.27
C ARG A 91 -16.92 4.98 6.31
N GLY A 92 -15.77 5.47 5.86
CA GLY A 92 -14.75 6.10 6.71
C GLY A 92 -13.85 5.12 7.48
N VAL A 93 -14.01 3.81 7.26
CA VAL A 93 -13.08 2.78 7.76
C VAL A 93 -12.05 2.52 6.66
N PHE A 94 -10.88 3.13 6.77
CA PHE A 94 -9.86 3.08 5.72
C PHE A 94 -9.04 1.79 5.78
N ARG A 95 -8.72 1.24 4.58
CA ARG A 95 -7.72 0.20 4.38
C ARG A 95 -6.35 0.81 4.09
N PRO A 96 -5.23 0.13 4.36
CA PRO A 96 -3.88 0.61 4.06
C PRO A 96 -3.54 0.37 2.57
N ILE A 97 -4.09 1.20 1.68
CA ILE A 97 -3.98 1.04 0.22
C ILE A 97 -3.66 2.35 -0.53
N TYR A 98 -3.50 3.46 0.18
CA TYR A 98 -3.44 4.79 -0.45
C TYR A 98 -2.01 5.25 -0.75
N GLU A 99 -1.02 4.88 0.05
CA GLU A 99 0.38 5.29 -0.15
C GLU A 99 0.95 4.84 -1.49
N ILE A 100 0.65 3.62 -1.90
CA ILE A 100 1.14 3.04 -3.16
C ILE A 100 0.73 3.88 -4.38
N VAL A 101 -0.52 4.30 -4.45
CA VAL A 101 -1.01 5.13 -5.56
C VAL A 101 -0.61 6.59 -5.42
N TYR A 102 -0.54 7.10 -4.20
CA TYR A 102 -0.08 8.45 -3.92
C TYR A 102 1.39 8.62 -4.35
N ASN A 103 2.24 7.66 -4.01
CA ASN A 103 3.62 7.63 -4.47
C ASN A 103 3.71 7.65 -5.99
N HIS A 104 2.95 6.79 -6.67
CA HIS A 104 3.00 6.75 -8.13
C HIS A 104 2.50 8.05 -8.76
N TYR A 105 1.26 8.45 -8.47
CA TYR A 105 0.65 9.55 -9.19
C TYR A 105 1.14 10.93 -8.73
N VAL A 106 1.34 11.13 -7.44
CA VAL A 106 1.79 12.43 -6.92
C VAL A 106 3.31 12.54 -6.95
N THR A 107 4.02 11.62 -6.30
CA THR A 107 5.47 11.77 -6.14
C THR A 107 6.22 11.51 -7.44
N ARG A 108 5.91 10.42 -8.16
CA ARG A 108 6.61 10.06 -9.41
C ARG A 108 6.11 10.83 -10.63
N LYS A 109 4.81 11.15 -10.72
CA LYS A 109 4.19 11.74 -11.91
C LYS A 109 3.77 13.20 -11.75
N GLY A 110 3.77 13.77 -10.54
CA GLY A 110 3.41 15.16 -10.29
C GLY A 110 1.92 15.47 -10.49
N LEU A 111 1.06 14.45 -10.48
CA LEU A 111 -0.38 14.62 -10.54
C LEU A 111 -0.93 14.95 -9.15
N ASP A 112 -2.17 15.47 -9.08
CA ASP A 112 -2.79 15.82 -7.80
C ASP A 112 -3.83 14.79 -7.36
N MET A 113 -3.77 14.42 -6.06
CA MET A 113 -4.73 13.52 -5.41
C MET A 113 -5.20 14.12 -4.07
N PRO A 114 -6.00 15.19 -4.10
CA PRO A 114 -6.32 15.95 -2.90
C PRO A 114 -7.13 15.15 -1.87
N TYR A 115 -8.04 14.28 -2.28
CA TYR A 115 -8.82 13.47 -1.35
C TYR A 115 -8.00 12.32 -0.78
N THR A 116 -7.18 11.66 -1.59
CA THR A 116 -6.22 10.65 -1.12
C THR A 116 -5.24 11.24 -0.11
N ARG A 117 -4.70 12.43 -0.37
CA ARG A 117 -3.85 13.17 0.58
C ARG A 117 -4.54 13.38 1.93
N ARG A 118 -5.82 13.78 1.92
CA ARG A 118 -6.60 13.97 3.15
C ARG A 118 -6.84 12.65 3.89
N VAL A 119 -7.03 11.54 3.18
CA VAL A 119 -7.13 10.20 3.79
C VAL A 119 -5.81 9.85 4.47
N LEU A 120 -4.67 9.99 3.78
CA LEU A 120 -3.35 9.72 4.34
C LEU A 120 -3.05 10.58 5.58
N SER A 121 -3.40 11.87 5.54
CA SER A 121 -3.26 12.75 6.70
C SER A 121 -4.12 12.30 7.90
N LYS A 122 -5.28 11.71 7.63
CA LYS A 122 -6.19 11.19 8.68
C LYS A 122 -5.73 9.84 9.24
N MET A 123 -5.17 8.99 8.40
CA MET A 123 -4.64 7.68 8.81
C MET A 123 -3.29 7.80 9.52
N SER A 124 -2.49 8.79 9.17
CA SER A 124 -1.10 9.06 9.57
C SER A 124 -0.10 7.97 9.17
N VAL A 125 -0.38 6.71 9.42
CA VAL A 125 0.48 5.56 9.07
C VAL A 125 -0.38 4.44 8.49
N GLU A 126 0.00 3.93 7.34
CA GLU A 126 -0.51 2.67 6.80
C GLU A 126 0.30 1.51 7.37
N GLY A 127 -0.29 0.80 8.34
CA GLY A 127 0.28 -0.40 8.94
C GLY A 127 -0.13 -1.68 8.21
N ALA A 128 -0.14 -2.80 8.94
CA ALA A 128 -0.55 -4.10 8.42
C ALA A 128 -2.00 -4.11 7.92
N SER A 129 -2.26 -4.85 6.85
CA SER A 129 -3.63 -5.14 6.44
C SER A 129 -4.31 -6.09 7.44
N LYS A 130 -5.57 -5.80 7.80
CA LYS A 130 -6.30 -6.60 8.80
C LYS A 130 -6.69 -7.99 8.32
N TRP A 131 -6.84 -8.18 7.00
CA TRP A 131 -7.48 -9.36 6.41
C TRP A 131 -6.53 -10.21 5.57
N CYS A 132 -5.24 -9.94 5.59
CA CYS A 132 -4.25 -10.58 4.71
C CYS A 132 -4.58 -10.43 3.20
N ASP A 133 -5.40 -9.45 2.85
CA ASP A 133 -5.84 -9.19 1.48
C ASP A 133 -4.81 -8.35 0.69
N GLY A 134 -3.71 -8.00 1.31
CA GLY A 134 -2.61 -7.24 0.78
C GLY A 134 -1.52 -7.10 1.84
N PRO A 135 -0.29 -6.71 1.49
CA PRO A 135 0.82 -6.60 2.43
C PRO A 135 0.59 -5.49 3.48
N GLY A 136 -0.12 -4.43 3.11
CA GLY A 136 -0.16 -3.22 3.92
C GLY A 136 1.19 -2.52 3.98
N TYR A 137 1.49 -1.85 5.11
CA TYR A 137 2.75 -1.15 5.35
C TYR A 137 3.13 -0.11 4.27
N GLY A 138 2.12 0.50 3.62
CA GLY A 138 2.32 1.43 2.52
C GLY A 138 3.22 2.61 2.89
N THR A 139 3.10 3.13 4.10
CA THR A 139 3.97 4.20 4.61
C THR A 139 5.45 3.80 4.60
N LEU A 140 5.75 2.55 4.96
CA LEU A 140 7.13 2.06 4.96
C LEU A 140 7.67 1.85 3.54
N PHE A 141 6.85 1.32 2.64
CA PHE A 141 7.32 0.91 1.32
C PHE A 141 7.23 2.00 0.24
N PHE A 142 6.30 2.95 0.38
CA PHE A 142 5.97 3.87 -0.71
C PHE A 142 6.09 5.35 -0.35
N ARG A 143 6.08 5.73 0.93
CA ARG A 143 6.22 7.13 1.30
C ARG A 143 7.65 7.61 1.08
N THR A 144 7.83 8.62 0.22
CA THR A 144 9.14 9.18 -0.16
C THR A 144 9.32 10.64 0.25
N ASP A 145 8.27 11.29 0.72
CA ASP A 145 8.27 12.68 1.20
C ASP A 145 8.52 12.78 2.71
N MET A 146 8.85 11.67 3.34
CA MET A 146 9.34 11.70 4.72
C MET A 146 10.75 12.29 4.70
N ASP A 147 10.93 13.34 5.49
CA ASP A 147 12.25 13.88 5.81
C ASP A 147 13.23 12.71 5.98
N ASP A 148 14.40 12.76 5.34
CA ASP A 148 15.47 11.74 5.41
C ASP A 148 15.87 11.36 6.85
N ASP A 149 15.33 12.09 7.80
CA ASP A 149 15.52 11.98 9.23
C ASP A 149 15.09 10.63 9.84
N TYR A 150 14.18 9.89 9.19
CA TYR A 150 13.73 8.61 9.75
C TYR A 150 14.74 7.47 9.55
N ILE A 151 15.57 7.53 8.52
CA ILE A 151 16.63 6.55 8.27
C ILE A 151 17.62 6.53 9.43
N ARG A 152 17.88 7.67 10.05
CA ARG A 152 18.77 7.77 11.24
C ARG A 152 18.25 7.06 12.49
N TYR A 153 16.93 6.75 12.53
CA TYR A 153 16.35 5.96 13.62
C TYR A 153 16.35 4.45 13.33
N ALA A 154 16.70 4.04 12.13
CA ALA A 154 16.87 2.65 11.76
C ALA A 154 18.27 2.22 12.22
N ASP A 155 18.35 1.60 13.40
CA ASP A 155 19.58 1.01 13.89
C ASP A 155 19.61 -0.48 13.54
N PRO A 156 20.41 -0.90 12.56
CA PRO A 156 20.51 -2.30 12.15
C PRO A 156 21.15 -3.19 13.24
N PHE A 157 21.76 -2.60 14.26
CA PHE A 157 22.41 -3.33 15.35
C PHE A 157 21.49 -3.63 16.53
N VAL A 158 20.23 -3.16 16.51
CA VAL A 158 19.27 -3.49 17.57
C VAL A 158 19.07 -5.00 17.68
N GLY A 159 19.36 -5.54 18.87
CA GLY A 159 19.24 -6.97 19.16
C GLY A 159 20.42 -7.83 18.69
N THR A 160 21.54 -7.25 18.29
CA THR A 160 22.76 -7.98 17.85
C THR A 160 23.75 -8.23 18.98
N SER A 161 23.52 -7.69 20.19
CA SER A 161 24.42 -7.87 21.34
C SER A 161 23.97 -9.00 22.26
N ASP A 162 24.92 -9.57 23.01
CA ASP A 162 24.73 -10.60 24.03
C ASP A 162 23.99 -11.83 23.48
N ASN A 163 22.85 -12.19 24.03
CA ASN A 163 22.03 -13.29 23.54
C ASN A 163 21.01 -12.85 22.47
N GLY A 164 21.21 -11.71 21.84
CA GLY A 164 20.42 -11.25 20.70
C GLY A 164 20.61 -12.17 19.50
N HIS A 165 19.53 -12.46 18.77
CA HIS A 165 19.55 -13.36 17.63
C HIS A 165 19.22 -12.64 16.32
N THR A 166 19.33 -11.31 16.32
CA THR A 166 19.19 -10.52 15.10
C THR A 166 20.54 -10.32 14.42
N PHE A 167 20.57 -10.22 13.12
CA PHE A 167 21.78 -9.90 12.39
C PHE A 167 21.61 -8.59 11.60
N PRO A 168 22.69 -7.81 11.41
CA PRO A 168 22.58 -6.47 10.81
C PRO A 168 22.50 -6.45 9.28
N GLY A 169 22.43 -7.60 8.64
CA GLY A 169 22.45 -7.73 7.18
C GLY A 169 21.11 -7.53 6.52
N ALA A 170 21.12 -7.20 5.24
CA ALA A 170 19.93 -7.05 4.42
C ALA A 170 19.32 -8.42 4.07
N CYS A 171 18.00 -8.58 4.32
CA CYS A 171 17.26 -9.81 4.01
C CYS A 171 16.05 -9.62 3.11
N VAL A 172 15.88 -8.45 2.53
CA VAL A 172 14.74 -8.13 1.66
C VAL A 172 15.21 -8.14 0.20
N PRO A 173 14.42 -8.64 -0.73
CA PRO A 173 13.10 -9.28 -0.62
C PRO A 173 13.15 -10.78 -0.32
N PHE A 174 14.21 -11.50 -0.71
CA PHE A 174 14.35 -12.95 -0.54
C PHE A 174 15.82 -13.30 -0.33
N GLY A 175 16.30 -13.00 0.89
CA GLY A 175 17.72 -13.18 1.21
C GLY A 175 18.13 -14.65 1.35
N PHE A 176 18.49 -15.29 0.26
CA PHE A 176 19.19 -16.59 0.30
C PHE A 176 20.64 -16.44 0.77
N ILE A 177 21.20 -15.24 0.62
CA ILE A 177 22.55 -14.89 1.09
C ILE A 177 22.39 -13.70 2.02
N GLN A 178 22.78 -13.87 3.27
CA GLN A 178 22.78 -12.83 4.28
C GLN A 178 24.17 -12.22 4.34
N ALA A 179 24.40 -11.13 3.61
CA ALA A 179 25.63 -10.36 3.71
C ALA A 179 25.63 -9.59 5.03
N SER A 180 26.35 -10.07 6.01
CA SER A 180 26.49 -9.50 7.35
C SER A 180 27.96 -9.52 7.78
N PRO A 181 28.42 -8.53 8.57
CA PRO A 181 29.71 -8.65 9.26
C PRO A 181 29.70 -9.89 10.16
N GLU A 182 30.84 -10.51 10.32
CA GLU A 182 31.06 -11.65 11.20
C GLU A 182 32.17 -11.31 12.18
N THR A 183 31.95 -11.55 13.45
CA THR A 183 32.92 -11.25 14.51
C THR A 183 33.73 -12.49 14.94
N GLY A 184 33.56 -13.61 14.23
CA GLY A 184 34.37 -14.81 14.41
C GLY A 184 34.05 -15.63 15.65
N ASN A 185 32.88 -15.46 16.23
CA ASN A 185 32.46 -16.24 17.39
C ASN A 185 31.72 -17.51 16.95
N ASP A 186 32.40 -18.66 17.07
CA ASP A 186 31.91 -19.97 16.63
C ASP A 186 30.88 -20.61 17.57
N GLU A 187 30.41 -19.89 18.60
CA GLU A 187 29.43 -20.43 19.51
C GLU A 187 28.02 -20.41 18.90
N TRP A 188 27.34 -21.55 18.95
CA TRP A 188 25.99 -21.73 18.40
C TRP A 188 24.92 -20.75 18.92
N LYS A 189 25.15 -20.11 20.06
CA LYS A 189 24.26 -19.11 20.63
C LYS A 189 24.20 -17.79 19.82
N TYR A 190 25.14 -17.56 18.93
CA TYR A 190 25.18 -16.42 18.03
C TYR A 190 24.65 -16.82 16.66
N CYS A 191 23.35 -16.88 16.50
CA CYS A 191 22.68 -17.34 15.27
C CYS A 191 23.04 -16.57 14.01
N SER A 192 23.61 -15.37 14.13
CA SER A 192 23.96 -14.49 13.01
C SER A 192 25.44 -14.44 12.66
N GLY A 193 26.32 -15.03 13.49
CA GLY A 193 27.76 -14.88 13.36
C GLY A 193 28.30 -13.50 13.74
N TYR A 194 27.43 -12.57 14.16
CA TYR A 194 27.77 -11.21 14.53
C TYR A 194 27.34 -10.89 15.96
N ASN A 195 28.22 -10.27 16.73
CA ASN A 195 27.91 -9.72 18.04
C ASN A 195 28.49 -8.30 18.16
N PHE A 196 27.61 -7.33 18.41
CA PHE A 196 28.00 -5.91 18.51
C PHE A 196 29.01 -5.64 19.65
N ALA A 197 29.03 -6.46 20.69
CA ALA A 197 29.93 -6.30 21.82
C ALA A 197 31.30 -6.96 21.63
N ASP A 198 31.51 -7.70 20.56
CA ASP A 198 32.81 -8.31 20.25
C ASP A 198 33.77 -7.26 19.69
N ASP A 199 34.93 -7.14 20.32
CA ASP A 199 36.05 -6.37 19.78
C ASP A 199 36.64 -7.12 18.60
N SER A 200 36.61 -6.53 17.41
CA SER A 200 37.19 -7.03 16.17
C SER A 200 38.70 -6.82 16.08
#